data_f16dd3765eebd885a581dcdec76fa5ee
#
_entry.id   f16dd3765eebd885a581dcdec76fa5ee
#
_cell.length_a   1.000
_cell.length_b   1.000
_cell.length_c   1.000
_cell.angle_alpha   90.00
_cell.angle_beta   90.00
_cell.angle_gamma   90.00
#
_symmetry.space_group_name_H-M   'P 1'
#
loop_
_entity.id
_entity.type
_entity.pdbx_description
1 polymer ?
#
loop_
_entity_poly.entity_id
_entity_poly.type
_entity_poly.pdbx_seq_one_letter_code
_entity_poly.pdbx_strand_id
1 'polypeptide(L)'
;MPVINLTKETWLATKVRKADNFLTRLIGLLKRTHLGPEEALWLMPSRGIHTIGMKFPIDVIFLNKKHTVVGLMADLAPFRISPVHFSGYSVLELPSGMIKKSRTEIGDQFEISLVETSAMDDLKDTRLSQIG
;
A
#
# COMPACT_ATOMS: atom_id res chain seq x y z
N MET A 1 0.34 2.10 10.80
CA MET A 1 1.30 2.77 9.90
C MET A 1 0.53 3.48 8.80
N PRO A 2 0.40 4.80 8.85
CA PRO A 2 -0.35 5.51 7.81
C PRO A 2 0.43 5.67 6.53
N VAL A 3 -0.29 5.63 5.42
CA VAL A 3 0.19 6.03 4.10
C VAL A 3 -0.58 7.28 3.67
N ILE A 4 0.16 8.35 3.45
CA ILE A 4 -0.39 9.65 3.11
C ILE A 4 0.18 10.10 1.78
N ASN A 5 -0.70 10.58 0.89
CA ASN A 5 -0.30 11.29 -0.31
C ASN A 5 -0.14 12.76 0.08
N LEU A 6 1.11 13.22 0.22
CA LEU A 6 1.40 14.58 0.63
C LEU A 6 1.01 15.60 -0.43
N THR A 7 1.17 15.25 -1.71
CA THR A 7 0.85 16.15 -2.82
C THR A 7 -0.64 16.46 -2.89
N LYS A 8 -1.48 15.47 -2.66
CA LYS A 8 -2.93 15.60 -2.72
C LYS A 8 -3.58 15.80 -1.36
N GLU A 9 -2.81 15.68 -0.27
CA GLU A 9 -3.30 15.77 1.11
C GLU A 9 -4.40 14.76 1.39
N THR A 10 -4.19 13.50 0.96
CA THR A 10 -5.15 12.41 1.13
C THR A 10 -4.53 11.23 1.86
N TRP A 11 -5.38 10.50 2.57
CA TRP A 11 -4.99 9.26 3.26
C TRP A 11 -5.32 8.06 2.38
N LEU A 12 -4.40 7.09 2.32
CA LEU A 12 -4.61 5.86 1.56
C LEU A 12 -4.83 4.65 2.46
N ALA A 13 -4.12 4.58 3.58
CA ALA A 13 -4.23 3.46 4.50
C ALA A 13 -3.79 3.87 5.90
N THR A 14 -4.33 3.19 6.90
CA THR A 14 -3.91 3.34 8.30
C THR A 14 -3.28 2.06 8.84
N LYS A 15 -3.56 0.93 8.19
CA LYS A 15 -3.04 -0.39 8.59
C LYS A 15 -2.19 -0.95 7.46
N VAL A 16 -0.91 -0.64 7.48
CA VAL A 16 0.04 -1.10 6.46
C VAL A 16 0.85 -2.26 7.03
N ARG A 17 0.84 -3.37 6.30
CA ARG A 17 1.68 -4.52 6.60
C ARG A 17 2.85 -4.52 5.64
N LYS A 18 4.06 -4.52 6.19
CA LYS A 18 5.28 -4.62 5.39
C LYS A 18 5.56 -6.08 5.05
N ALA A 19 5.85 -6.37 3.80
CA ALA A 19 6.29 -7.68 3.36
C ALA A 19 7.69 -7.56 2.75
N ASP A 20 8.65 -8.26 3.35
CA ASP A 20 10.05 -8.22 2.95
C ASP A 20 10.38 -9.24 1.87
N ASN A 21 9.49 -10.19 1.62
CA ASN A 21 9.70 -11.20 0.61
C ASN A 21 8.38 -11.64 -0.03
N PHE A 22 8.53 -12.22 -1.21
CA PHE A 22 7.42 -12.69 -2.02
C PHE A 22 6.56 -13.75 -1.31
N LEU A 23 7.21 -14.66 -0.59
CA LEU A 23 6.49 -15.76 0.07
C LEU A 23 5.56 -15.28 1.18
N THR A 24 6.02 -14.33 1.99
CA THR A 24 5.21 -13.74 3.06
C THR A 24 3.97 -13.05 2.49
N ARG A 25 4.14 -12.29 1.40
CA ARG A 25 3.04 -11.65 0.68
C ARG A 25 2.06 -12.68 0.15
N LEU A 26 2.56 -13.69 -0.52
CA LEU A 26 1.75 -14.73 -1.16
C LEU A 26 0.87 -15.44 -0.12
N ILE A 27 1.47 -15.90 0.98
CA ILE A 27 0.73 -16.58 2.05
C ILE A 27 -0.33 -15.63 2.65
N GLY A 28 0.03 -14.37 2.88
CA GLY A 28 -0.88 -13.41 3.48
C GLY A 28 -2.12 -13.12 2.63
N LEU A 29 -1.94 -12.92 1.33
CA LEU A 29 -3.04 -12.52 0.43
C LEU A 29 -3.85 -13.69 -0.14
N LEU A 30 -3.23 -14.86 -0.38
CA LEU A 30 -3.94 -15.99 -0.97
C LEU A 30 -5.08 -16.52 -0.10
N LYS A 31 -5.02 -16.34 1.21
CA LYS A 31 -6.04 -16.77 2.15
C LYS A 31 -7.17 -15.77 2.31
N ARG A 32 -7.05 -14.60 1.72
CA ARG A 32 -8.02 -13.51 1.91
C ARG A 32 -8.96 -13.42 0.71
N THR A 33 -10.15 -12.90 0.97
CA THR A 33 -11.15 -12.62 -0.05
C THR A 33 -11.24 -11.14 -0.40
N HIS A 34 -10.60 -10.28 0.39
CA HIS A 34 -10.57 -8.83 0.17
C HIS A 34 -9.50 -8.18 1.03
N LEU A 35 -9.16 -6.94 0.69
CA LEU A 35 -8.46 -6.01 1.57
C LEU A 35 -9.48 -5.04 2.15
N GLY A 36 -9.42 -4.79 3.46
CA GLY A 36 -10.28 -3.82 4.10
C GLY A 36 -9.97 -2.39 3.66
N PRO A 37 -10.90 -1.44 3.89
CA PRO A 37 -10.78 -0.08 3.36
C PRO A 37 -9.59 0.71 3.89
N GLU A 38 -8.99 0.27 5.00
CA GLU A 38 -7.84 0.95 5.60
C GLU A 38 -6.56 0.14 5.53
N GLU A 39 -6.61 -1.02 4.87
CA GLU A 39 -5.49 -1.93 4.80
C GLU A 39 -4.64 -1.69 3.55
N ALA A 40 -3.34 -1.90 3.69
CA ALA A 40 -2.41 -1.94 2.56
C ALA A 40 -1.31 -2.93 2.84
N LEU A 41 -0.76 -3.49 1.77
CA LEU A 41 0.45 -4.29 1.81
C LEU A 41 1.57 -3.51 1.14
N TRP A 42 2.70 -3.37 1.83
CA TRP A 42 3.87 -2.66 1.30
C TRP A 42 5.00 -3.65 1.08
N LEU A 43 5.29 -3.92 -0.19
CA LEU A 43 6.29 -4.88 -0.62
C LEU A 43 7.57 -4.17 -1.03
N MET A 44 8.71 -4.54 -0.43
CA MET A 44 10.00 -3.98 -0.80
C MET A 44 11.12 -4.99 -0.56
N PRO A 45 12.16 -5.02 -1.40
CA PRO A 45 12.24 -4.29 -2.67
C PRO A 45 11.36 -4.95 -3.73
N SER A 46 10.72 -4.14 -4.57
CA SER A 46 9.94 -4.66 -5.68
C SER A 46 9.79 -3.62 -6.78
N ARG A 47 9.83 -4.06 -8.03
CA ARG A 47 9.62 -3.23 -9.23
C ARG A 47 8.42 -3.67 -10.05
N GLY A 48 7.79 -4.75 -9.65
CA GLY A 48 6.63 -5.31 -10.32
C GLY A 48 5.94 -6.31 -9.43
N ILE A 49 4.73 -6.71 -9.79
CA ILE A 49 3.96 -7.70 -9.04
C ILE A 49 3.20 -8.61 -9.97
N HIS A 50 2.68 -9.69 -9.43
CA HIS A 50 1.65 -10.49 -10.06
C HIS A 50 0.50 -10.75 -9.07
N THR A 51 -0.68 -10.98 -9.62
CA THR A 51 -1.89 -11.30 -8.86
C THR A 51 -2.32 -12.75 -9.05
N ILE A 52 -1.41 -13.62 -9.49
CA ILE A 52 -1.67 -15.04 -9.69
C ILE A 52 -2.05 -15.68 -8.37
N GLY A 53 -3.20 -16.34 -8.35
CA GLY A 53 -3.74 -16.98 -7.15
C GLY A 53 -4.58 -16.07 -6.24
N MET A 54 -4.64 -14.80 -6.50
CA MET A 54 -5.50 -13.88 -5.75
C MET A 54 -6.96 -14.07 -6.13
N LYS A 55 -7.86 -13.75 -5.21
CA LYS A 55 -9.31 -13.95 -5.36
C LYS A 55 -10.07 -12.64 -5.60
N PHE A 56 -9.37 -11.51 -5.62
CA PHE A 56 -10.00 -10.19 -5.72
C PHE A 56 -9.06 -9.21 -6.43
N PRO A 57 -9.59 -8.15 -7.07
CA PRO A 57 -8.76 -7.13 -7.69
C PRO A 57 -8.14 -6.21 -6.64
N ILE A 58 -7.05 -5.56 -7.00
CA ILE A 58 -6.35 -4.60 -6.14
C ILE A 58 -5.92 -3.36 -6.92
N ASP A 59 -5.73 -2.26 -6.22
CA ASP A 59 -5.00 -1.11 -6.74
C ASP A 59 -3.52 -1.28 -6.39
N VAL A 60 -2.65 -0.89 -7.31
CA VAL A 60 -1.20 -1.03 -7.16
C VAL A 60 -0.53 0.30 -7.44
N ILE A 61 0.32 0.73 -6.50
CA ILE A 61 1.10 1.96 -6.61
C ILE A 61 2.58 1.61 -6.53
N PHE A 62 3.34 2.00 -7.55
CA PHE A 62 4.78 1.80 -7.60
C PHE A 62 5.49 3.05 -7.12
N LEU A 63 6.37 2.90 -6.13
CA LEU A 63 7.13 3.99 -5.52
C LEU A 63 8.62 3.81 -5.77
N ASN A 64 9.34 4.92 -5.97
CA ASN A 64 10.80 4.90 -5.96
C ASN A 64 11.34 4.96 -4.52
N LYS A 65 12.66 5.02 -4.35
CA LYS A 65 13.29 5.06 -3.02
C LYS A 65 12.92 6.28 -2.20
N LYS A 66 12.49 7.35 -2.85
CA LYS A 66 12.07 8.61 -2.19
C LYS A 66 10.56 8.64 -1.94
N HIS A 67 9.86 7.54 -2.19
CA HIS A 67 8.41 7.41 -2.08
C HIS A 67 7.65 8.33 -3.03
N THR A 68 8.22 8.62 -4.19
CA THR A 68 7.51 9.30 -5.28
C THR A 68 6.83 8.25 -6.15
N VAL A 69 5.61 8.50 -6.55
CA VAL A 69 4.83 7.60 -7.40
C VAL A 69 5.42 7.56 -8.80
N VAL A 70 5.84 6.37 -9.25
CA VAL A 70 6.42 6.16 -10.58
C VAL A 70 5.53 5.31 -11.48
N GLY A 71 4.49 4.68 -10.93
CA GLY A 71 3.55 3.88 -11.71
C GLY A 71 2.27 3.63 -10.93
N LEU A 72 1.19 3.40 -11.67
CA LEU A 72 -0.14 3.14 -11.10
C LEU A 72 -0.83 2.07 -11.93
N MET A 73 -1.52 1.15 -11.25
CA MET A 73 -2.44 0.21 -11.88
C MET A 73 -3.70 0.13 -11.01
N ALA A 74 -4.78 0.72 -11.51
CA ALA A 74 -6.06 0.66 -10.82
C ALA A 74 -6.81 -0.61 -11.18
N ASP A 75 -7.44 -1.23 -10.19
CA ASP A 75 -8.32 -2.38 -10.38
C ASP A 75 -7.66 -3.52 -11.14
N LEU A 76 -6.45 -3.88 -10.72
CA LEU A 76 -5.70 -5.00 -11.33
C LEU A 76 -6.38 -6.31 -10.96
N ALA A 77 -6.93 -6.99 -11.98
CA ALA A 77 -7.67 -8.24 -11.80
C ALA A 77 -6.75 -9.37 -11.31
N PRO A 78 -7.32 -10.43 -10.70
CA PRO A 78 -6.57 -11.66 -10.42
C PRO A 78 -5.93 -12.25 -11.68
N PHE A 79 -4.84 -13.00 -11.49
CA PHE A 79 -4.09 -13.68 -12.56
C PHE A 79 -3.50 -12.73 -13.60
N ARG A 80 -3.00 -11.58 -13.17
CA ARG A 80 -2.30 -10.61 -14.01
C ARG A 80 -0.86 -10.43 -13.55
N ILE A 81 -0.05 -9.94 -14.46
CA ILE A 81 1.35 -9.55 -14.21
C ILE A 81 1.47 -8.07 -14.56
N SER A 82 2.08 -7.29 -13.66
CA SER A 82 2.31 -5.88 -13.93
C SER A 82 3.55 -5.69 -14.82
N PRO A 83 3.64 -4.57 -15.55
CA PRO A 83 4.92 -4.15 -16.13
C PRO A 83 5.97 -3.96 -15.03
N VAL A 84 7.25 -4.04 -15.41
CA VAL A 84 8.36 -3.73 -14.51
C VAL A 84 8.64 -2.23 -14.59
N HIS A 85 8.66 -1.57 -13.44
CA HIS A 85 9.01 -0.15 -13.33
C HIS A 85 10.46 -0.04 -12.88
N PHE A 86 11.38 0.22 -13.82
CA PHE A 86 12.82 0.21 -13.55
C PHE A 86 13.25 1.25 -12.51
N SER A 87 12.56 2.37 -12.42
CA SER A 87 12.79 3.37 -11.37
C SER A 87 12.11 3.03 -10.04
N GLY A 88 11.33 1.95 -9.99
CA GLY A 88 10.63 1.52 -8.79
C GLY A 88 11.55 0.89 -7.75
N TYR A 89 11.11 0.94 -6.51
CA TYR A 89 11.79 0.30 -5.39
C TYR A 89 10.82 -0.45 -4.49
N SER A 90 9.62 0.05 -4.31
CA SER A 90 8.59 -0.60 -3.50
C SER A 90 7.23 -0.52 -4.17
N VAL A 91 6.32 -1.37 -3.70
CA VAL A 91 4.97 -1.47 -4.23
C VAL A 91 3.98 -1.44 -3.07
N LEU A 92 2.95 -0.61 -3.21
CA LEU A 92 1.80 -0.63 -2.32
C LEU A 92 0.64 -1.33 -3.01
N GLU A 93 0.08 -2.33 -2.33
CA GLU A 93 -1.15 -2.99 -2.74
C GLU A 93 -2.28 -2.52 -1.84
N LEU A 94 -3.35 -2.04 -2.44
CA LEU A 94 -4.47 -1.37 -1.77
C LEU A 94 -5.78 -1.95 -2.26
N PRO A 95 -6.88 -1.74 -1.51
CA PRO A 95 -8.20 -2.09 -2.02
C PRO A 95 -8.48 -1.39 -3.35
N SER A 96 -9.19 -2.09 -4.23
CA SER A 96 -9.60 -1.53 -5.51
C SER A 96 -10.40 -0.24 -5.31
N GLY A 97 -10.08 0.79 -6.09
CA GLY A 97 -10.71 2.11 -6.01
C GLY A 97 -9.95 3.14 -5.19
N MET A 98 -8.89 2.76 -4.48
CA MET A 98 -8.15 3.68 -3.61
C MET A 98 -7.36 4.73 -4.39
N ILE A 99 -6.84 4.38 -5.57
CA ILE A 99 -6.12 5.34 -6.42
C ILE A 99 -7.05 6.51 -6.77
N LYS A 100 -8.27 6.18 -7.21
CA LYS A 100 -9.27 7.19 -7.55
C LYS A 100 -9.70 8.01 -6.34
N LYS A 101 -10.01 7.34 -5.25
CA LYS A 101 -10.46 7.98 -4.00
C LYS A 101 -9.42 8.96 -3.45
N SER A 102 -8.15 8.60 -3.49
CA SER A 102 -7.05 9.45 -3.02
C SER A 102 -6.57 10.45 -4.05
N ARG A 103 -7.07 10.40 -5.26
CA ARG A 103 -6.66 11.25 -6.39
C ARG A 103 -5.16 11.12 -6.72
N THR A 104 -4.59 9.96 -6.46
CA THR A 104 -3.17 9.72 -6.65
C THR A 104 -2.80 9.73 -8.13
N GLU A 105 -1.72 10.43 -8.45
CA GLU A 105 -1.15 10.55 -9.80
C GLU A 105 0.35 10.25 -9.78
N ILE A 106 0.89 9.90 -10.93
CA ILE A 106 2.33 9.73 -11.10
C ILE A 106 3.01 11.07 -10.78
N GLY A 107 4.10 11.00 -10.00
CA GLY A 107 4.81 12.18 -9.52
C GLY A 107 4.41 12.63 -8.13
N ASP A 108 3.31 12.12 -7.58
CA ASP A 108 2.90 12.47 -6.23
C ASP A 108 3.88 11.93 -5.19
N GLN A 109 4.05 12.69 -4.12
CA GLN A 109 4.95 12.36 -3.02
C GLN A 109 4.17 11.71 -1.89
N PHE A 110 4.61 10.52 -1.47
CA PHE A 110 4.02 9.78 -0.36
C PHE A 110 4.87 9.90 0.91
N GLU A 111 4.20 9.80 2.03
CA GLU A 111 4.82 9.59 3.33
C GLU A 111 4.28 8.29 3.91
N ILE A 112 5.19 7.39 4.29
CA ILE A 112 4.85 6.13 4.93
C ILE A 112 5.58 6.10 6.27
N SER A 113 4.83 6.10 7.36
CA SER A 113 5.40 6.00 8.68
C SER A 113 5.83 4.56 8.97
N LEU A 114 7.04 4.37 9.48
CA LEU A 114 7.58 3.06 9.82
C LEU A 114 7.23 2.61 11.25
N VAL A 115 6.24 3.23 11.86
CA VAL A 115 5.77 2.85 13.19
C VAL A 115 4.96 1.56 13.08
N GLU A 116 5.32 0.54 13.86
CA GLU A 116 4.59 -0.73 13.88
C GLU A 116 3.15 -0.53 14.38
N THR A 117 2.23 -1.43 13.97
CA THR A 117 0.81 -1.34 14.29
C THR A 117 0.57 -1.23 15.81
N SER A 118 1.28 -2.00 16.61
CA SER A 118 1.17 -1.96 18.07
C SER A 118 1.59 -0.59 18.63
N ALA A 119 2.69 -0.04 18.12
CA ALA A 119 3.17 1.28 18.55
C ALA A 119 2.22 2.40 18.10
N MET A 120 1.55 2.23 16.96
CA MET A 120 0.54 3.17 16.50
C MET A 120 -0.71 3.17 17.39
N ASP A 121 -1.14 2.01 17.82
CA ASP A 121 -2.26 1.90 18.75
C ASP A 121 -1.92 2.58 20.08
N ASP A 122 -0.72 2.37 20.59
CA ASP A 122 -0.22 3.05 21.79
C ASP A 122 -0.22 4.58 21.62
N LEU A 123 0.23 5.07 20.46
CA LEU A 123 0.24 6.49 20.15
C LEU A 123 -1.17 7.08 20.08
N LYS A 124 -2.13 6.36 19.50
CA LYS A 124 -3.53 6.78 19.46
C LYS A 124 -4.10 6.90 20.88
N ASP A 125 -3.87 5.91 21.73
CA ASP A 125 -4.32 5.91 23.11
C ASP A 125 -3.70 7.08 23.90
N THR A 126 -2.42 7.36 23.71
CA THR A 126 -1.73 8.48 24.32
C THR A 126 -2.32 9.81 23.88
N ARG A 127 -2.61 9.98 22.59
CA ARG A 127 -3.27 11.20 22.09
C ARG A 127 -4.65 11.40 22.67
N LEU A 128 -5.43 10.33 22.73
CA LEU A 128 -6.77 10.40 23.30
C LEU A 128 -6.74 10.76 24.79
N SER A 129 -5.78 10.23 25.54
CA SER A 129 -5.61 10.55 26.96
C SER A 129 -5.14 11.99 27.19
N GLN A 130 -4.41 12.57 26.25
CA GLN A 130 -3.96 13.98 26.33
C GLN A 130 -5.06 14.96 25.96
N ILE A 131 -5.99 14.57 25.11
CA ILE A 131 -7.10 15.42 24.66
C ILE A 131 -8.27 15.36 25.66
N GLY A 132 -8.41 14.23 26.32
CA GLY A 132 -9.43 14.03 27.32
C GLY A 132 -9.00 14.56 28.67
#